data_a6531d803a890311213dba9216bd0e67
#
_entry.id   a6531d803a890311213dba9216bd0e67
#
_cell.length_a   1.000
_cell.length_b   1.000
_cell.length_c   1.000
_cell.angle_alpha   90.00
_cell.angle_beta   90.00
_cell.angle_gamma   90.00
#
_symmetry.space_group_name_H-M   'P 1'
#
loop_
_entity.id
_entity.type
_entity.pdbx_description
1 polymer ?
#
loop_
_entity_poly.entity_id
_entity_poly.type
_entity_poly.pdbx_seq_one_letter_code
_entity_poly.pdbx_strand_id
1 'polypeptide(L)'
;MTLFFPSAAVFNLASSIWSIDIQQPLVTLIIRAKKSYVAYYEPQKPKKGKRGRRPKYGKKVKLFDLFDQLHRFSKVKCEVYGKIEEVSIMTLNLMWKPTGCMIRFVFAVTSRGPIVLMCSDLGQNPLIALQLYCIRIRVETMFDMLKNLIGAFNYRFWSKHMPQHSRKPKKNKDLKQPCPQAIAKVELCWQAYERFALLGSIALGLLQIISLKDTDNVWSNFDAYLRTRSRQLPSERTVKYVVARLLINNLRTFAPTAVMREIRKRYFAAKTPHHRGFSPK
;
A
#
# COMPACT_ATOMS: atom_id res chain seq x y z
N MET A 1 4.54 7.65 13.36
CA MET A 1 3.72 7.16 12.23
C MET A 1 4.61 7.06 11.00
N THR A 2 4.69 5.88 10.39
CA THR A 2 5.56 5.64 9.23
C THR A 2 4.69 5.61 7.97
N LEU A 3 4.93 6.53 7.04
CA LEU A 3 4.20 6.61 5.77
C LEU A 3 5.03 6.01 4.64
N PHE A 4 4.39 5.19 3.81
CA PHE A 4 4.97 4.54 2.65
C PHE A 4 4.24 4.99 1.38
N PHE A 5 4.99 5.47 0.38
CA PHE A 5 4.44 5.94 -0.88
C PHE A 5 5.10 5.27 -2.10
N PRO A 6 4.41 5.04 -3.22
CA PRO A 6 5.01 4.51 -4.45
C PRO A 6 5.88 5.56 -5.15
N SER A 7 6.92 5.11 -5.85
CA SER A 7 8.13 5.84 -6.23
C SER A 7 8.02 7.08 -7.14
N ALA A 8 6.92 7.30 -7.85
CA ALA A 8 6.83 8.39 -8.84
C ALA A 8 6.03 9.61 -8.36
N ALA A 9 4.91 9.41 -7.64
CA ALA A 9 4.09 10.51 -7.11
C ALA A 9 4.71 11.20 -5.89
N VAL A 10 5.66 10.53 -5.24
CA VAL A 10 6.29 10.94 -3.98
C VAL A 10 7.28 12.08 -4.14
N PHE A 11 7.82 12.30 -5.34
CA PHE A 11 8.84 13.33 -5.52
C PHE A 11 8.32 14.74 -5.27
N ASN A 12 7.07 15.02 -5.63
CA ASN A 12 6.43 16.30 -5.37
C ASN A 12 5.87 16.41 -3.94
N LEU A 13 5.40 15.28 -3.37
CA LEU A 13 4.93 15.24 -1.98
C LEU A 13 6.11 15.22 -0.99
N ALA A 14 7.20 14.51 -1.31
CA ALA A 14 8.38 14.44 -0.46
C ALA A 14 9.03 15.84 -0.30
N SER A 15 9.10 16.63 -1.35
CA SER A 15 9.64 18.00 -1.23
C SER A 15 8.78 18.90 -0.35
N SER A 16 7.47 18.75 -0.34
CA SER A 16 6.55 19.51 0.54
C SER A 16 6.50 18.96 1.97
N ILE A 17 6.66 17.66 2.17
CA ILE A 17 6.70 17.05 3.51
C ILE A 17 8.06 17.28 4.19
N TRP A 18 9.16 17.36 3.41
CA TRP A 18 10.49 17.63 3.93
C TRP A 18 10.71 19.12 4.31
N SER A 19 9.80 20.01 3.93
CA SER A 19 9.79 21.40 4.38
C SER A 19 9.10 21.61 5.73
N ILE A 20 8.45 20.57 6.28
CA ILE A 20 7.90 20.59 7.64
C ILE A 20 9.06 20.44 8.63
N ASP A 21 9.18 21.38 9.51
CA ASP A 21 10.22 21.62 10.51
C ASP A 21 10.85 20.33 11.08
N ILE A 22 12.18 20.14 10.81
CA ILE A 22 12.91 18.88 11.04
C ILE A 22 13.26 18.67 12.53
N GLN A 23 12.85 19.57 13.43
CA GLN A 23 13.31 19.51 14.83
C GLN A 23 12.66 18.36 15.65
N GLN A 24 11.52 17.82 15.25
CA GLN A 24 10.99 16.53 15.74
C GLN A 24 10.12 15.89 14.66
N PRO A 25 10.62 14.95 13.87
CA PRO A 25 9.80 14.32 12.85
C PRO A 25 8.76 13.40 13.50
N LEU A 26 7.51 13.85 13.60
CA LEU A 26 6.36 13.03 13.91
C LEU A 26 6.22 11.83 12.96
N VAL A 27 6.89 11.89 11.82
CA VAL A 27 6.79 10.88 10.75
C VAL A 27 8.17 10.58 10.18
N THR A 28 8.59 9.31 10.26
CA THR A 28 9.79 8.81 9.58
C THR A 28 9.42 8.32 8.18
N LEU A 29 10.10 8.85 7.16
CA LEU A 29 9.95 8.41 5.78
C LEU A 29 11.02 7.38 5.42
N ILE A 30 10.60 6.25 4.84
CA ILE A 30 11.48 5.23 4.29
C ILE A 30 11.12 5.02 2.81
N ILE A 31 12.06 5.33 1.91
CA ILE A 31 11.84 5.31 0.47
C ILE A 31 12.97 4.53 -0.21
N ARG A 32 12.66 3.75 -1.24
CA ARG A 32 13.67 3.08 -2.07
C ARG A 32 14.32 4.08 -3.03
N ALA A 33 15.64 4.16 -3.02
CA ALA A 33 16.42 4.94 -3.97
C ALA A 33 16.42 4.29 -5.37
N LYS A 34 16.43 5.11 -6.42
CA LYS A 34 16.65 4.64 -7.79
C LYS A 34 18.13 4.32 -8.01
N LYS A 35 18.44 3.41 -8.94
CA LYS A 35 19.83 3.03 -9.28
C LYS A 35 20.69 4.22 -9.72
N SER A 36 20.08 5.21 -10.38
CA SER A 36 20.76 6.41 -10.87
C SER A 36 21.02 7.50 -9.81
N TYR A 37 20.58 7.26 -8.55
CA TYR A 37 20.69 8.29 -7.52
C TYR A 37 22.13 8.49 -7.06
N VAL A 38 22.42 9.76 -6.80
CA VAL A 38 23.73 10.26 -6.39
C VAL A 38 23.57 11.05 -5.12
N ALA A 39 24.44 10.82 -4.16
CA ALA A 39 24.53 11.58 -2.93
C ALA A 39 25.92 12.21 -2.78
N TYR A 40 26.12 12.98 -1.71
CA TYR A 40 27.34 13.68 -1.45
C TYR A 40 27.78 13.46 -0.02
N TYR A 41 29.07 13.27 0.19
CA TYR A 41 29.62 13.33 1.54
C TYR A 41 29.47 14.73 2.12
N GLU A 42 29.59 14.84 3.43
CA GLU A 42 29.65 16.13 4.09
C GLU A 42 30.89 16.91 3.59
N PRO A 43 30.76 18.22 3.35
CA PRO A 43 31.88 18.99 2.89
C PRO A 43 32.97 19.05 3.95
N GLN A 44 34.21 18.75 3.56
CA GLN A 44 35.34 18.85 4.46
C GLN A 44 35.60 20.34 4.83
N LYS A 45 35.97 20.57 6.07
CA LYS A 45 36.38 21.93 6.52
C LYS A 45 37.54 22.44 5.63
N PRO A 46 37.44 23.65 5.09
CA PRO A 46 38.52 24.18 4.24
C PRO A 46 39.80 24.26 5.04
N LYS A 47 40.91 23.88 4.42
CA LYS A 47 42.25 24.12 4.97
C LYS A 47 42.42 25.61 5.19
N LYS A 48 43.03 25.99 6.33
CA LYS A 48 43.33 27.41 6.65
C LYS A 48 44.00 28.09 5.47
N GLY A 49 43.51 29.27 5.08
CA GLY A 49 44.13 30.12 4.03
C GLY A 49 43.42 30.11 2.65
N LYS A 50 42.42 29.26 2.37
CA LYS A 50 41.67 29.33 1.11
C LYS A 50 40.54 30.37 1.18
N ARG A 51 40.63 31.42 0.33
CA ARG A 51 39.54 32.40 0.11
C ARG A 51 38.47 31.78 -0.81
N GLY A 52 37.19 32.05 -0.58
CA GLY A 52 36.09 31.66 -1.41
C GLY A 52 34.87 31.13 -0.63
N ARG A 53 33.74 30.99 -1.33
CA ARG A 53 32.51 30.44 -0.75
C ARG A 53 32.73 28.98 -0.37
N ARG A 54 32.34 28.59 0.84
CA ARG A 54 32.43 27.20 1.31
C ARG A 54 31.56 26.28 0.43
N PRO A 55 32.09 25.13 -0.02
CA PRO A 55 31.31 24.18 -0.77
C PRO A 55 30.16 23.66 0.09
N LYS A 56 28.94 23.65 -0.47
CA LYS A 56 27.74 23.11 0.24
C LYS A 56 27.75 21.58 0.30
N TYR A 57 28.43 20.93 -0.65
CA TYR A 57 28.46 19.45 -0.80
C TYR A 57 29.92 19.00 -0.93
N GLY A 58 30.22 17.85 -0.34
CA GLY A 58 31.52 17.19 -0.45
C GLY A 58 31.65 16.32 -1.70
N LYS A 59 32.46 15.25 -1.63
CA LYS A 59 32.69 14.33 -2.74
C LYS A 59 31.38 13.66 -3.18
N LYS A 60 31.13 13.67 -4.49
CA LYS A 60 29.99 12.99 -5.13
C LYS A 60 30.17 11.49 -5.07
N VAL A 61 29.09 10.73 -4.79
CA VAL A 61 29.08 9.27 -4.80
C VAL A 61 27.78 8.76 -5.47
N LYS A 62 27.91 7.83 -6.41
CA LYS A 62 26.76 7.07 -6.90
C LYS A 62 26.43 6.00 -5.87
N LEU A 63 25.17 5.92 -5.47
CA LEU A 63 24.78 5.03 -4.37
C LEU A 63 25.03 3.56 -4.70
N PHE A 64 24.79 3.14 -5.93
CA PHE A 64 24.96 1.74 -6.33
C PHE A 64 26.42 1.31 -6.49
N ASP A 65 27.36 2.22 -6.74
CA ASP A 65 28.81 1.90 -6.82
C ASP A 65 29.37 1.51 -5.42
N LEU A 66 28.63 1.79 -4.35
CA LEU A 66 29.04 1.39 -3.00
C LEU A 66 28.85 -0.10 -2.72
N PHE A 67 28.04 -0.81 -3.51
CA PHE A 67 27.92 -2.27 -3.40
C PHE A 67 29.17 -3.01 -3.81
N ASP A 68 30.08 -2.39 -4.58
CA ASP A 68 31.38 -2.98 -4.93
C ASP A 68 32.31 -3.07 -3.69
N GLN A 69 31.99 -2.36 -2.62
CA GLN A 69 32.76 -2.31 -1.38
C GLN A 69 32.17 -3.25 -0.32
N LEU A 70 32.00 -4.54 -0.64
CA LEU A 70 31.35 -5.54 0.23
C LEU A 70 32.04 -5.71 1.61
N HIS A 71 33.34 -5.42 1.72
CA HIS A 71 34.07 -5.46 2.99
C HIS A 71 33.54 -4.50 4.05
N ARG A 72 32.76 -3.49 3.65
CA ARG A 72 32.12 -2.51 4.56
C ARG A 72 30.75 -2.96 5.07
N PHE A 73 30.23 -4.05 4.55
CA PHE A 73 28.93 -4.58 4.94
C PHE A 73 29.05 -5.56 6.07
N SER A 74 28.19 -5.44 7.06
CA SER A 74 28.00 -6.43 8.13
C SER A 74 26.93 -7.42 7.72
N LYS A 75 27.15 -8.71 8.03
CA LYS A 75 26.19 -9.78 7.78
C LYS A 75 25.31 -9.97 8.99
N VAL A 76 23.99 -9.95 8.79
CA VAL A 76 23.00 -10.09 9.86
C VAL A 76 21.86 -10.96 9.38
N LYS A 77 21.39 -11.88 10.23
CA LYS A 77 20.18 -12.65 9.97
C LYS A 77 18.96 -11.82 10.32
N CYS A 78 18.04 -11.65 9.38
CA CYS A 78 16.78 -10.96 9.62
C CYS A 78 15.65 -11.50 8.72
N GLU A 79 14.43 -11.21 9.10
CA GLU A 79 13.26 -11.57 8.30
C GLU A 79 13.09 -10.57 7.14
N VAL A 80 13.14 -11.09 5.90
CA VAL A 80 12.97 -10.32 4.68
C VAL A 80 11.91 -11.02 3.82
N TYR A 81 10.84 -10.31 3.47
CA TYR A 81 9.70 -10.84 2.70
C TYR A 81 9.09 -12.13 3.27
N GLY A 82 9.07 -12.28 4.60
CA GLY A 82 8.50 -13.44 5.30
C GLY A 82 9.41 -14.66 5.38
N LYS A 83 10.71 -14.50 5.09
CA LYS A 83 11.74 -15.54 5.25
C LYS A 83 12.92 -15.00 6.04
N ILE A 84 13.47 -15.83 6.92
CA ILE A 84 14.71 -15.51 7.63
C ILE A 84 15.87 -15.79 6.68
N GLU A 85 16.64 -14.76 6.35
CA GLU A 85 17.82 -14.86 5.49
C GLU A 85 19.00 -14.06 6.06
N GLU A 86 20.21 -14.37 5.62
CA GLU A 86 21.41 -13.60 5.89
C GLU A 86 21.49 -12.43 4.92
N VAL A 87 21.46 -11.21 5.45
CA VAL A 87 21.52 -9.97 4.69
C VAL A 87 22.81 -9.24 4.97
N SER A 88 23.50 -8.80 3.93
CA SER A 88 24.63 -7.88 4.06
C SER A 88 24.10 -6.45 4.12
N ILE A 89 24.40 -5.71 5.19
CA ILE A 89 23.86 -4.38 5.43
C ILE A 89 24.96 -3.36 5.74
N MET A 90 24.81 -2.14 5.22
CA MET A 90 25.69 -1.00 5.49
C MET A 90 24.84 0.26 5.61
N THR A 91 25.25 1.22 6.42
CA THR A 91 24.60 2.53 6.55
C THR A 91 25.57 3.66 6.33
N LEU A 92 25.11 4.71 5.68
CA LEU A 92 25.85 5.97 5.51
C LEU A 92 24.88 7.14 5.61
N ASN A 93 25.30 8.18 6.33
CA ASN A 93 24.61 9.45 6.33
C ASN A 93 25.27 10.35 5.27
N LEU A 94 24.50 10.73 4.24
CA LEU A 94 24.99 11.50 3.10
C LEU A 94 24.06 12.67 2.82
N MET A 95 24.64 13.75 2.27
CA MET A 95 23.90 14.92 1.82
C MET A 95 23.10 14.59 0.55
N TRP A 96 21.80 14.83 0.59
CA TRP A 96 20.90 14.65 -0.54
C TRP A 96 20.57 16.01 -1.19
N LYS A 97 21.06 16.22 -2.40
CA LYS A 97 20.96 17.54 -3.08
C LYS A 97 19.52 18.05 -3.25
N PRO A 98 18.51 17.21 -3.62
CA PRO A 98 17.14 17.70 -3.81
C PRO A 98 16.50 18.29 -2.56
N THR A 99 16.85 17.81 -1.37
CA THR A 99 16.35 18.33 -0.09
C THR A 99 17.33 19.30 0.57
N GLY A 100 18.61 19.25 0.17
CA GLY A 100 19.66 20.02 0.81
C GLY A 100 20.04 19.58 2.21
N CYS A 101 19.53 18.44 2.67
CA CYS A 101 19.69 17.89 4.02
C CYS A 101 20.52 16.61 4.02
N MET A 102 21.00 16.24 5.21
CA MET A 102 21.57 14.91 5.50
C MET A 102 20.45 13.88 5.53
N ILE A 103 20.66 12.73 4.90
CA ILE A 103 19.73 11.59 4.88
C ILE A 103 20.51 10.33 5.22
N ARG A 104 19.90 9.43 5.96
CA ARG A 104 20.44 8.10 6.19
C ARG A 104 20.13 7.21 5.01
N PHE A 105 21.17 6.64 4.40
CA PHE A 105 21.08 5.62 3.36
C PHE A 105 21.39 4.25 3.98
N VAL A 106 20.46 3.31 3.81
CA VAL A 106 20.61 1.92 4.22
C VAL A 106 20.81 1.10 2.95
N PHE A 107 21.97 0.47 2.83
CA PHE A 107 22.34 -0.42 1.74
C PHE A 107 22.13 -1.85 2.22
N ALA A 108 21.38 -2.63 1.50
CA ALA A 108 21.12 -4.03 1.84
C ALA A 108 21.25 -4.92 0.61
N VAL A 109 21.94 -6.06 0.77
CA VAL A 109 21.97 -7.13 -0.24
C VAL A 109 21.14 -8.28 0.29
N THR A 110 20.01 -8.52 -0.37
CA THR A 110 19.03 -9.56 -0.04
C THR A 110 19.04 -10.65 -1.11
N SER A 111 18.34 -11.76 -0.89
CA SER A 111 18.11 -12.81 -1.91
C SER A 111 17.47 -12.28 -3.21
N ARG A 112 16.78 -11.12 -3.15
CA ARG A 112 16.19 -10.45 -4.32
C ARG A 112 17.10 -9.41 -4.97
N GLY A 113 18.34 -9.29 -4.50
CA GLY A 113 19.33 -8.35 -5.01
C GLY A 113 19.55 -7.11 -4.14
N PRO A 114 20.39 -6.18 -4.63
CA PRO A 114 20.76 -4.99 -3.87
C PRO A 114 19.64 -3.96 -3.81
N ILE A 115 19.45 -3.39 -2.63
CA ILE A 115 18.45 -2.36 -2.32
C ILE A 115 19.14 -1.22 -1.57
N VAL A 116 18.81 0.02 -1.94
CA VAL A 116 19.18 1.23 -1.19
C VAL A 116 17.90 1.88 -0.67
N LEU A 117 17.80 2.06 0.64
CA LEU A 117 16.72 2.77 1.29
C LEU A 117 17.20 4.14 1.77
N MET A 118 16.35 5.14 1.67
CA MET A 118 16.54 6.50 2.14
C MET A 118 15.64 6.71 3.34
N CYS A 119 16.20 7.06 4.50
CA CYS A 119 15.46 7.30 5.73
C CYS A 119 15.63 8.76 6.15
N SER A 120 14.53 9.43 6.49
CA SER A 120 14.56 10.81 6.98
C SER A 120 15.18 10.90 8.38
N ASP A 121 15.00 9.89 9.19
CA ASP A 121 15.59 9.79 10.52
C ASP A 121 17.02 9.25 10.42
N LEU A 122 17.98 10.04 10.89
CA LEU A 122 19.40 9.68 10.90
C LEU A 122 19.73 8.64 12.00
N GLY A 123 18.87 8.47 12.99
CA GLY A 123 18.97 7.48 14.05
C GLY A 123 18.33 6.14 13.74
N GLN A 124 17.55 6.04 12.65
CA GLN A 124 16.78 4.86 12.31
C GLN A 124 17.64 3.58 12.25
N ASN A 125 17.19 2.54 12.95
CA ASN A 125 17.84 1.23 12.87
C ASN A 125 17.73 0.67 11.45
N PRO A 126 18.84 0.26 10.80
CA PRO A 126 18.85 -0.18 9.41
C PRO A 126 18.06 -1.48 9.20
N LEU A 127 18.05 -2.40 10.16
CA LEU A 127 17.28 -3.64 10.06
C LEU A 127 15.78 -3.35 10.11
N ILE A 128 15.36 -2.49 11.04
CA ILE A 128 13.95 -2.07 11.13
C ILE A 128 13.53 -1.36 9.85
N ALA A 129 14.37 -0.48 9.29
CA ALA A 129 14.08 0.18 8.02
C ALA A 129 13.88 -0.82 6.87
N LEU A 130 14.73 -1.84 6.79
CA LEU A 130 14.61 -2.91 5.79
C LEU A 130 13.35 -3.74 5.98
N GLN A 131 13.06 -4.17 7.21
CA GLN A 131 11.86 -4.94 7.55
C GLN A 131 10.57 -4.17 7.22
N LEU A 132 10.50 -2.90 7.63
CA LEU A 132 9.35 -2.03 7.31
C LEU A 132 9.17 -1.88 5.79
N TYR A 133 10.26 -1.71 5.05
CA TYR A 133 10.18 -1.66 3.59
C TYR A 133 9.66 -2.98 3.00
N CYS A 134 10.08 -4.12 3.52
CA CYS A 134 9.64 -5.44 3.05
C CYS A 134 8.15 -5.71 3.39
N ILE A 135 7.67 -5.21 4.52
CA ILE A 135 6.26 -5.33 4.92
C ILE A 135 5.34 -4.50 4.02
N ARG A 136 5.84 -3.45 3.37
CA ARG A 136 5.06 -2.60 2.48
C ARG A 136 4.26 -3.37 1.42
N ILE A 137 4.80 -4.47 0.90
CA ILE A 137 4.12 -5.31 -0.08
C ILE A 137 2.79 -5.86 0.45
N ARG A 138 2.66 -6.06 1.76
CA ARG A 138 1.42 -6.53 2.40
C ARG A 138 0.29 -5.52 2.25
N VAL A 139 0.61 -4.22 2.26
CA VAL A 139 -0.38 -3.16 2.03
C VAL A 139 -0.93 -3.22 0.61
N GLU A 140 -0.05 -3.42 -0.38
CA GLU A 140 -0.47 -3.59 -1.78
C GLU A 140 -1.36 -4.82 -1.97
N THR A 141 -0.98 -5.95 -1.34
CA THR A 141 -1.79 -7.18 -1.35
C THR A 141 -3.14 -6.97 -0.66
N MET A 142 -3.17 -6.24 0.47
CA MET A 142 -4.41 -5.91 1.16
C MET A 142 -5.35 -5.07 0.29
N PHE A 143 -4.83 -4.06 -0.42
CA PHE A 143 -5.61 -3.27 -1.36
C PHE A 143 -6.15 -4.11 -2.52
N ASP A 144 -5.35 -5.03 -3.04
CA ASP A 144 -5.79 -5.98 -4.08
C ASP A 144 -6.95 -6.84 -3.57
N MET A 145 -6.86 -7.36 -2.35
CA MET A 145 -7.94 -8.14 -1.73
C MET A 145 -9.19 -7.30 -1.48
N LEU A 146 -9.05 -6.06 -0.99
CA LEU A 146 -10.19 -5.15 -0.82
C LEU A 146 -10.89 -4.88 -2.14
N LYS A 147 -10.13 -4.64 -3.20
CA LYS A 147 -10.65 -4.32 -4.53
C LYS A 147 -11.26 -5.55 -5.21
N ASN A 148 -10.52 -6.65 -5.30
CA ASN A 148 -10.83 -7.77 -6.17
C ASN A 148 -11.52 -8.93 -5.43
N LEU A 149 -11.24 -9.15 -4.15
CA LEU A 149 -11.88 -10.21 -3.38
C LEU A 149 -13.15 -9.73 -2.69
N ILE A 150 -13.09 -8.59 -2.00
CA ILE A 150 -14.22 -8.03 -1.23
C ILE A 150 -15.11 -7.16 -2.11
N GLY A 151 -14.51 -6.38 -3.03
CA GLY A 151 -15.22 -5.39 -3.82
C GLY A 151 -15.52 -4.10 -3.03
N ALA A 152 -14.69 -3.76 -2.05
CA ALA A 152 -14.89 -2.60 -1.17
C ALA A 152 -14.92 -1.26 -1.91
N PHE A 153 -14.43 -1.21 -3.15
CA PHE A 153 -14.45 -0.01 -4.00
C PHE A 153 -15.45 -0.12 -5.17
N ASN A 154 -16.33 -1.13 -5.16
CA ASN A 154 -17.30 -1.34 -6.22
C ASN A 154 -18.59 -0.53 -6.04
N TYR A 155 -18.71 0.23 -4.95
CA TYR A 155 -19.82 1.15 -4.77
C TYR A 155 -19.73 2.27 -5.80
N ARG A 156 -20.68 2.34 -6.69
CA ARG A 156 -20.77 3.36 -7.74
C ARG A 156 -22.02 4.18 -7.51
N PHE A 157 -21.83 5.49 -7.48
CA PHE A 157 -22.96 6.41 -7.42
C PHE A 157 -22.79 7.52 -8.46
N TRP A 158 -23.92 7.93 -8.99
CA TRP A 158 -24.03 9.12 -9.82
C TRP A 158 -24.98 10.08 -9.14
N SER A 159 -24.54 11.32 -8.97
CA SER A 159 -25.42 12.38 -8.49
C SER A 159 -25.56 13.42 -9.60
N LYS A 160 -26.82 13.75 -9.94
CA LYS A 160 -27.12 14.87 -10.87
C LYS A 160 -26.61 16.22 -10.34
N HIS A 161 -26.25 16.28 -9.07
CA HIS A 161 -25.69 17.44 -8.41
C HIS A 161 -24.17 17.56 -8.53
N MET A 162 -23.50 16.53 -9.06
CA MET A 162 -22.07 16.62 -9.36
C MET A 162 -21.85 17.48 -10.61
N PRO A 163 -20.84 18.38 -10.59
CA PRO A 163 -20.50 19.18 -11.76
C PRO A 163 -20.05 18.27 -12.90
N GLN A 164 -20.63 18.51 -14.09
CA GLN A 164 -20.22 17.79 -15.28
C GLN A 164 -18.86 18.31 -15.75
N HIS A 165 -17.88 17.43 -15.79
CA HIS A 165 -16.55 17.74 -16.32
C HIS A 165 -16.41 17.18 -17.74
N SER A 166 -15.97 18.04 -18.66
CA SER A 166 -15.56 17.60 -19.98
C SER A 166 -14.29 16.74 -19.87
N ARG A 167 -14.16 15.69 -20.71
CA ARG A 167 -12.93 14.90 -20.81
C ARG A 167 -11.69 15.74 -21.18
N LYS A 168 -11.90 16.87 -21.84
CA LYS A 168 -10.87 17.86 -22.15
C LYS A 168 -11.28 19.19 -21.50
N PRO A 169 -10.88 19.46 -20.26
CA PRO A 169 -11.23 20.73 -19.62
C PRO A 169 -10.56 21.86 -20.38
N LYS A 170 -11.38 22.82 -20.86
CA LYS A 170 -10.86 24.08 -21.40
C LYS A 170 -10.27 24.85 -20.22
N LYS A 171 -9.04 25.36 -20.35
CA LYS A 171 -8.46 26.31 -19.43
C LYS A 171 -9.45 27.48 -19.25
N ASN A 172 -9.77 27.84 -18.01
CA ASN A 172 -10.65 28.98 -17.65
C ASN A 172 -12.16 28.83 -17.90
N LYS A 173 -12.77 27.70 -17.60
CA LYS A 173 -14.20 27.70 -17.29
C LYS A 173 -14.36 27.99 -15.80
N ASP A 174 -14.91 29.15 -15.47
CA ASP A 174 -15.42 29.43 -14.13
C ASP A 174 -16.41 28.34 -13.76
N LEU A 175 -16.01 27.46 -12.87
CA LEU A 175 -16.89 26.43 -12.33
C LEU A 175 -17.92 27.15 -11.50
N LYS A 176 -19.18 27.20 -11.99
CA LYS A 176 -20.31 27.71 -11.22
C LYS A 176 -20.28 26.98 -9.86
N GLN A 177 -20.20 27.74 -8.80
CA GLN A 177 -20.24 27.17 -7.46
C GLN A 177 -21.56 26.41 -7.30
N PRO A 178 -21.54 25.14 -6.88
CA PRO A 178 -22.74 24.37 -6.69
C PRO A 178 -23.55 24.97 -5.52
N CYS A 179 -24.88 24.95 -5.63
CA CYS A 179 -25.72 25.44 -4.55
C CYS A 179 -25.53 24.60 -3.26
N PRO A 180 -25.75 25.15 -2.07
CA PRO A 180 -25.52 24.46 -0.79
C PRO A 180 -26.27 23.11 -0.69
N GLN A 181 -27.49 23.03 -1.23
CA GLN A 181 -28.27 21.79 -1.26
C GLN A 181 -27.63 20.71 -2.15
N ALA A 182 -26.99 21.09 -3.24
CA ALA A 182 -26.26 20.17 -4.11
C ALA A 182 -24.99 19.64 -3.40
N ILE A 183 -24.28 20.49 -2.68
CA ILE A 183 -23.12 20.12 -1.88
C ILE A 183 -23.53 19.08 -0.83
N ALA A 184 -24.59 19.34 -0.04
CA ALA A 184 -25.07 18.42 0.98
C ALA A 184 -25.43 17.03 0.43
N LYS A 185 -26.06 16.98 -0.76
CA LYS A 185 -26.38 15.69 -1.42
C LYS A 185 -25.14 14.94 -1.90
N VAL A 186 -24.13 15.64 -2.42
CA VAL A 186 -22.85 15.03 -2.80
C VAL A 186 -22.12 14.48 -1.56
N GLU A 187 -22.15 15.21 -0.46
CA GLU A 187 -21.55 14.80 0.80
C GLU A 187 -22.18 13.54 1.38
N LEU A 188 -23.52 13.41 1.35
CA LEU A 188 -24.21 12.18 1.74
C LEU A 188 -23.78 10.97 0.90
N CYS A 189 -23.60 11.16 -0.42
CA CYS A 189 -23.09 10.10 -1.30
C CYS A 189 -21.65 9.73 -0.94
N TRP A 190 -20.83 10.70 -0.60
CA TRP A 190 -19.44 10.49 -0.19
C TRP A 190 -19.37 9.69 1.12
N GLN A 191 -20.16 10.08 2.13
CA GLN A 191 -20.25 9.34 3.38
C GLN A 191 -20.74 7.90 3.21
N ALA A 192 -21.69 7.67 2.28
CA ALA A 192 -22.13 6.32 1.96
C ALA A 192 -21.01 5.49 1.33
N TYR A 193 -20.17 6.09 0.47
CA TYR A 193 -19.00 5.43 -0.09
C TYR A 193 -17.96 5.07 0.99
N GLU A 194 -17.66 6.00 1.89
CA GLU A 194 -16.73 5.75 3.00
C GLU A 194 -17.20 4.62 3.91
N ARG A 195 -18.50 4.61 4.27
CA ARG A 195 -19.09 3.52 5.06
C ARG A 195 -19.01 2.18 4.33
N PHE A 196 -19.25 2.16 3.02
CA PHE A 196 -19.14 0.95 2.23
C PHE A 196 -17.69 0.42 2.19
N ALA A 197 -16.71 1.30 1.99
CA ALA A 197 -15.30 0.92 2.02
C ALA A 197 -14.86 0.43 3.42
N LEU A 198 -15.35 1.08 4.48
CA LEU A 198 -15.10 0.65 5.86
C LEU A 198 -15.66 -0.73 6.15
N LEU A 199 -16.91 -1.01 5.76
CA LEU A 199 -17.52 -2.33 5.89
C LEU A 199 -16.73 -3.40 5.12
N GLY A 200 -16.24 -3.06 3.93
CA GLY A 200 -15.34 -3.92 3.16
C GLY A 200 -14.05 -4.24 3.91
N SER A 201 -13.46 -3.26 4.55
CA SER A 201 -12.24 -3.43 5.35
C SER A 201 -12.49 -4.31 6.58
N ILE A 202 -13.61 -4.13 7.27
CA ILE A 202 -14.03 -4.99 8.39
C ILE A 202 -14.23 -6.42 7.90
N ALA A 203 -14.92 -6.61 6.77
CA ALA A 203 -15.15 -7.94 6.19
C ALA A 203 -13.83 -8.65 5.87
N LEU A 204 -12.84 -7.95 5.28
CA LEU A 204 -11.52 -8.52 5.04
C LEU A 204 -10.82 -8.92 6.35
N GLY A 205 -10.86 -8.05 7.38
CA GLY A 205 -10.30 -8.36 8.69
C GLY A 205 -10.94 -9.59 9.34
N LEU A 206 -12.25 -9.74 9.23
CA LEU A 206 -12.96 -10.93 9.72
C LEU A 206 -12.52 -12.21 8.99
N LEU A 207 -12.33 -12.17 7.67
CA LEU A 207 -11.81 -13.32 6.91
C LEU A 207 -10.41 -13.71 7.38
N GLN A 208 -9.56 -12.74 7.69
CA GLN A 208 -8.21 -12.98 8.22
C GLN A 208 -8.25 -13.60 9.62
N ILE A 209 -9.12 -13.10 10.50
CA ILE A 209 -9.31 -13.66 11.85
C ILE A 209 -9.79 -15.11 11.77
N ILE A 210 -10.77 -15.41 10.93
CA ILE A 210 -11.26 -16.76 10.72
C ILE A 210 -10.17 -17.68 10.16
N SER A 211 -9.37 -17.18 9.20
CA SER A 211 -8.23 -17.93 8.68
C SER A 211 -7.25 -18.35 9.77
N LEU A 212 -7.00 -17.49 10.76
CA LEU A 212 -6.05 -17.74 11.83
C LEU A 212 -6.60 -18.56 12.98
N LYS A 213 -7.88 -18.34 13.35
CA LYS A 213 -8.47 -18.91 14.55
C LYS A 213 -9.27 -20.18 14.29
N ASP A 214 -9.78 -20.36 13.08
CA ASP A 214 -10.71 -21.42 12.73
C ASP A 214 -10.24 -22.22 11.50
N THR A 215 -8.92 -22.38 11.39
CA THR A 215 -8.24 -23.02 10.26
C THR A 215 -8.80 -24.40 9.91
N ASP A 216 -8.96 -25.27 10.92
CA ASP A 216 -9.38 -26.67 10.75
C ASP A 216 -10.82 -26.74 10.24
N ASN A 217 -11.72 -25.93 10.79
CA ASN A 217 -13.11 -25.85 10.32
C ASN A 217 -13.21 -25.31 8.90
N VAL A 218 -12.36 -24.36 8.53
CA VAL A 218 -12.32 -23.86 7.15
C VAL A 218 -11.89 -24.98 6.20
N TRP A 219 -10.83 -25.73 6.54
CA TRP A 219 -10.35 -26.81 5.69
C TRP A 219 -11.29 -28.00 5.60
N SER A 220 -11.97 -28.38 6.69
CA SER A 220 -12.95 -29.47 6.71
C SER A 220 -14.20 -29.16 5.87
N ASN A 221 -14.59 -27.87 5.80
CA ASN A 221 -15.74 -27.44 5.00
C ASN A 221 -15.38 -26.97 3.58
N PHE A 222 -14.11 -27.05 3.18
CA PHE A 222 -13.66 -26.66 1.85
C PHE A 222 -13.70 -27.85 0.89
N ASP A 223 -14.59 -27.80 -0.10
CA ASP A 223 -14.81 -28.85 -1.10
C ASP A 223 -14.49 -28.41 -2.54
N ALA A 224 -13.98 -27.18 -2.72
CA ALA A 224 -13.57 -26.71 -4.03
C ALA A 224 -12.15 -27.19 -4.39
N TYR A 225 -11.84 -27.17 -5.68
CA TYR A 225 -10.53 -27.56 -6.17
C TYR A 225 -9.46 -26.51 -5.82
N LEU A 226 -8.35 -26.98 -5.22
CA LEU A 226 -7.12 -26.22 -5.07
C LEU A 226 -5.99 -26.99 -5.77
N ARG A 227 -5.31 -26.31 -6.68
CA ARG A 227 -4.15 -26.88 -7.39
C ARG A 227 -3.04 -27.34 -6.44
N THR A 228 -2.83 -26.61 -5.35
CA THR A 228 -1.83 -26.92 -4.32
C THR A 228 -2.36 -26.52 -2.93
N ARG A 229 -2.42 -27.47 -2.02
CA ARG A 229 -2.68 -27.25 -0.58
C ARG A 229 -1.36 -27.01 0.16
N SER A 230 -0.50 -26.11 -0.35
CA SER A 230 0.85 -25.91 0.20
C SER A 230 0.91 -25.01 1.44
N ARG A 231 -0.19 -24.38 1.82
CA ARG A 231 -0.25 -23.47 2.97
C ARG A 231 -1.03 -24.09 4.12
N GLN A 232 -0.44 -24.03 5.33
CA GLN A 232 -1.16 -24.42 6.55
C GLN A 232 -2.41 -23.55 6.74
N LEU A 233 -2.28 -22.22 6.56
CA LEU A 233 -3.39 -21.28 6.71
C LEU A 233 -4.18 -21.15 5.40
N PRO A 234 -5.54 -21.22 5.46
CA PRO A 234 -6.38 -20.97 4.30
C PRO A 234 -6.29 -19.51 3.88
N SER A 235 -6.28 -19.24 2.57
CA SER A 235 -6.31 -17.86 2.07
C SER A 235 -7.67 -17.22 2.36
N GLU A 236 -7.71 -15.88 2.39
CA GLU A 236 -8.95 -15.11 2.56
C GLU A 236 -9.99 -15.47 1.48
N ARG A 237 -9.55 -15.84 0.28
CA ARG A 237 -10.42 -16.35 -0.79
C ARG A 237 -11.06 -17.68 -0.41
N THR A 238 -10.29 -18.60 0.17
CA THR A 238 -10.76 -19.90 0.65
C THR A 238 -11.77 -19.72 1.78
N VAL A 239 -11.43 -18.87 2.76
CA VAL A 239 -12.32 -18.54 3.88
C VAL A 239 -13.63 -17.94 3.37
N LYS A 240 -13.56 -16.95 2.48
CA LYS A 240 -14.76 -16.32 1.87
C LYS A 240 -15.66 -17.36 1.20
N TYR A 241 -15.07 -18.30 0.46
CA TYR A 241 -15.82 -19.36 -0.21
C TYR A 241 -16.59 -20.22 0.81
N VAL A 242 -15.90 -20.72 1.84
CA VAL A 242 -16.49 -21.56 2.89
C VAL A 242 -17.57 -20.79 3.65
N VAL A 243 -17.26 -19.57 4.12
CA VAL A 243 -18.22 -18.74 4.87
C VAL A 243 -19.46 -18.44 4.03
N ALA A 244 -19.29 -18.03 2.77
CA ALA A 244 -20.42 -17.77 1.89
C ALA A 244 -21.31 -19.00 1.70
N ARG A 245 -20.71 -20.18 1.54
CA ARG A 245 -21.43 -21.45 1.40
C ARG A 245 -22.18 -21.83 2.67
N LEU A 246 -21.52 -21.76 3.83
CA LEU A 246 -22.15 -22.03 5.12
C LEU A 246 -23.32 -21.08 5.39
N LEU A 247 -23.14 -19.78 5.12
CA LEU A 247 -24.21 -18.80 5.25
C LEU A 247 -25.40 -19.12 4.33
N ILE A 248 -25.15 -19.48 3.07
CA ILE A 248 -26.21 -19.80 2.12
C ILE A 248 -26.95 -21.10 2.53
N ASN A 249 -26.20 -22.10 2.93
CA ASN A 249 -26.82 -23.40 3.35
C ASN A 249 -27.66 -23.24 4.63
N ASN A 250 -27.24 -22.37 5.54
CA ASN A 250 -27.94 -22.14 6.81
C ASN A 250 -28.88 -20.91 6.79
N LEU A 251 -29.15 -20.33 5.62
CA LEU A 251 -30.09 -19.21 5.50
C LEU A 251 -31.49 -19.48 6.04
N ARG A 252 -31.90 -20.74 6.11
CA ARG A 252 -33.21 -21.16 6.65
C ARG A 252 -33.27 -21.07 8.18
N THR A 253 -32.13 -21.21 8.86
CA THR A 253 -32.03 -21.18 10.34
C THR A 253 -31.89 -19.74 10.89
N PHE A 254 -31.48 -18.81 10.08
CA PHE A 254 -31.45 -17.41 10.49
C PHE A 254 -32.84 -16.78 10.37
N ALA A 255 -33.22 -15.97 11.38
CA ALA A 255 -34.48 -15.25 11.36
C ALA A 255 -34.64 -14.43 10.04
N PRO A 256 -35.83 -14.49 9.41
CA PRO A 256 -36.02 -13.87 8.10
C PRO A 256 -36.09 -12.36 8.22
N THR A 257 -34.90 -11.70 8.24
CA THR A 257 -34.81 -10.27 8.11
C THR A 257 -35.07 -9.85 6.65
N ALA A 258 -35.53 -8.61 6.43
CA ALA A 258 -35.73 -8.08 5.07
C ALA A 258 -34.48 -8.20 4.19
N VAL A 259 -33.29 -8.00 4.78
CA VAL A 259 -32.00 -8.13 4.13
C VAL A 259 -31.72 -9.56 3.69
N MET A 260 -32.00 -10.56 4.55
CA MET A 260 -31.78 -11.97 4.24
C MET A 260 -32.73 -12.45 3.14
N ARG A 261 -33.96 -11.95 3.11
CA ARG A 261 -34.93 -12.23 2.03
C ARG A 261 -34.42 -11.71 0.69
N GLU A 262 -33.86 -10.50 0.66
CA GLU A 262 -33.33 -9.90 -0.58
C GLU A 262 -32.07 -10.62 -1.07
N ILE A 263 -31.14 -10.99 -0.17
CA ILE A 263 -29.94 -11.79 -0.51
C ILE A 263 -30.37 -13.12 -1.13
N ARG A 264 -31.29 -13.81 -0.51
CA ARG A 264 -31.82 -15.09 -1.00
C ARG A 264 -32.45 -14.95 -2.38
N LYS A 265 -33.30 -13.94 -2.58
CA LYS A 265 -33.95 -13.66 -3.87
C LYS A 265 -32.92 -13.46 -4.99
N ARG A 266 -31.89 -12.66 -4.74
CA ARG A 266 -30.82 -12.40 -5.73
C ARG A 266 -29.97 -13.63 -6.01
N TYR A 267 -29.63 -14.41 -4.98
CA TYR A 267 -28.82 -15.61 -5.13
C TYR A 267 -29.53 -16.66 -5.99
N PHE A 268 -30.83 -16.88 -5.78
CA PHE A 268 -31.60 -17.85 -6.55
C PHE A 268 -31.94 -17.33 -7.96
N ALA A 269 -32.17 -16.03 -8.13
CA ALA A 269 -32.36 -15.42 -9.45
C ALA A 269 -31.11 -15.55 -10.33
N ALA A 270 -29.91 -15.46 -9.75
CA ALA A 270 -28.66 -15.62 -10.49
C ALA A 270 -28.38 -17.07 -10.93
N LYS A 271 -28.99 -18.06 -10.29
CA LYS A 271 -28.85 -19.49 -10.62
C LYS A 271 -29.83 -19.98 -11.70
N THR A 272 -30.89 -19.23 -11.98
CA THR A 272 -31.77 -19.55 -13.11
C THR A 272 -31.07 -19.15 -14.40
N PRO A 273 -30.71 -20.11 -15.28
CA PRO A 273 -30.13 -19.76 -16.57
C PRO A 273 -31.16 -18.93 -17.35
N HIS A 274 -30.82 -17.72 -17.71
CA HIS A 274 -31.56 -17.00 -18.74
C HIS A 274 -31.44 -17.80 -20.03
N HIS A 275 -32.44 -18.63 -20.33
CA HIS A 275 -32.70 -19.06 -21.69
C HIS A 275 -32.98 -17.79 -22.51
N ARG A 276 -31.93 -17.19 -23.07
CA ARG A 276 -32.07 -16.29 -24.19
C ARG A 276 -32.58 -17.16 -25.34
N GLY A 277 -33.89 -17.15 -25.52
CA GLY A 277 -34.50 -17.74 -26.73
C GLY A 277 -33.86 -17.14 -27.96
N PHE A 278 -33.01 -17.90 -28.63
CA PHE A 278 -32.65 -17.64 -30.00
C PHE A 278 -33.92 -17.90 -30.81
N SER A 279 -34.57 -16.82 -31.26
CA SER A 279 -35.57 -16.90 -32.32
C SER A 279 -34.83 -16.99 -33.64
N PRO A 280 -34.88 -18.09 -34.38
CA PRO A 280 -34.31 -18.11 -35.74
C PRO A 280 -35.20 -17.25 -36.66
N LYS A 281 -34.62 -16.30 -37.32
CA LYS A 281 -35.15 -15.75 -38.54
C LYS A 281 -34.52 -16.46 -39.73
#